data_4390f8bfbf0fed85ae6adcfcef265ca7
#
_entry.id   4390f8bfbf0fed85ae6adcfcef265ca7
#
_cell.length_a   1.000
_cell.length_b   1.000
_cell.length_c   1.000
_cell.angle_alpha   90.00
_cell.angle_beta   90.00
_cell.angle_gamma   90.00
#
_symmetry.space_group_name_H-M   'P 1'
#
loop_
_entity.id
_entity.type
_entity.pdbx_description
1 polymer ?
#
loop_
_entity_poly.entity_id
_entity_poly.type
_entity_poly.pdbx_seq_one_letter_code
_entity_poly.pdbx_strand_id
1 'polypeptide(L)'
;RLFENVPFTQSLFRKLLYLQFELLNLSLKSPRLIKRLESAGKRNIARGVKDPALRARLTPDFALGCKRILMSNTWYRALAQPNVQVVSGITEIQGKRLVSSDGKHCEVDAIVFATGFEVADPPIAQRIVGVSGKTLASLWGGSASAYYGTMVQDCPNLFLTFGPNLYTFSSAF
;
A
#
# COMPACT_ATOMS: atom_id res chain seq x y z
N ARG A 1 -19.53 23.99 -2.54
CA ARG A 1 -20.14 25.33 -2.31
C ARG A 1 -19.14 26.37 -1.76
N LEU A 2 -18.33 26.05 -0.72
CA LEU A 2 -17.32 27.01 -0.20
C LEU A 2 -16.26 27.35 -1.25
N PHE A 3 -15.73 26.35 -1.92
CA PHE A 3 -14.69 26.51 -2.95
C PHE A 3 -15.21 27.14 -4.24
N GLU A 4 -16.49 26.97 -4.56
CA GLU A 4 -17.15 27.62 -5.71
C GLU A 4 -17.34 29.13 -5.47
N ASN A 5 -17.77 29.49 -4.26
CA ASN A 5 -18.08 30.87 -3.91
C ASN A 5 -16.84 31.72 -3.54
N VAL A 6 -15.78 31.05 -3.06
CA VAL A 6 -14.56 31.73 -2.61
C VAL A 6 -13.32 30.96 -3.14
N PRO A 7 -12.91 31.19 -4.41
CA PRO A 7 -11.81 30.43 -5.05
C PRO A 7 -10.49 30.45 -4.30
N PHE A 8 -10.20 31.53 -3.57
CA PHE A 8 -9.02 31.65 -2.73
C PHE A 8 -8.94 30.54 -1.67
N THR A 9 -10.06 30.08 -1.11
CA THR A 9 -10.10 29.03 -0.10
C THR A 9 -9.58 27.69 -0.64
N GLN A 10 -9.84 27.40 -1.91
CA GLN A 10 -9.31 26.20 -2.56
C GLN A 10 -7.77 26.25 -2.66
N SER A 11 -7.22 27.39 -3.08
CA SER A 11 -5.77 27.57 -3.18
C SER A 11 -5.09 27.45 -1.81
N LEU A 12 -5.68 28.06 -0.78
CA LEU A 12 -5.17 27.96 0.58
C LEU A 12 -5.22 26.53 1.09
N PHE A 13 -6.34 25.82 0.88
CA PHE A 13 -6.48 24.42 1.29
C PHE A 13 -5.47 23.50 0.60
N ARG A 14 -5.22 23.69 -0.71
CA ARG A 14 -4.19 22.94 -1.44
C ARG A 14 -2.79 23.18 -0.86
N LYS A 15 -2.45 24.42 -0.55
CA LYS A 15 -1.15 24.77 0.08
C LYS A 15 -1.00 24.14 1.47
N LEU A 16 -2.05 24.13 2.26
CA LEU A 16 -2.05 23.47 3.58
C LEU A 16 -1.88 21.96 3.48
N LEU A 17 -2.58 21.31 2.55
CA LEU A 17 -2.40 19.88 2.29
C LEU A 17 -0.97 19.59 1.82
N TYR A 18 -0.45 20.36 0.87
CA TYR A 18 0.93 20.20 0.41
C TYR A 18 1.92 20.28 1.58
N LEU A 19 1.82 21.34 2.39
CA LEU A 19 2.68 21.50 3.56
C LEU A 19 2.54 20.34 4.55
N GLN A 20 1.33 19.84 4.77
CA GLN A 20 1.09 18.68 5.64
C GLN A 20 1.81 17.42 5.11
N PHE A 21 1.75 17.16 3.80
CA PHE A 21 2.46 16.02 3.20
C PHE A 21 3.97 16.19 3.23
N GLU A 22 4.50 17.39 3.01
CA GLU A 22 5.93 17.66 3.13
C GLU A 22 6.43 17.47 4.57
N LEU A 23 5.68 17.94 5.56
CA LEU A 23 6.00 17.72 6.97
C LEU A 23 5.97 16.23 7.35
N LEU A 24 5.00 15.47 6.82
CA LEU A 24 4.94 14.03 6.99
C LEU A 24 6.16 13.35 6.37
N ASN A 25 6.53 13.74 5.15
CA ASN A 25 7.70 13.22 4.44
C ASN A 25 9.00 13.49 5.19
N LEU A 26 9.18 14.70 5.70
CA LEU A 26 10.32 15.06 6.56
C LEU A 26 10.30 14.24 7.87
N SER A 27 9.11 13.97 8.40
CA SER A 27 8.96 13.17 9.62
C SER A 27 9.42 11.73 9.42
N LEU A 28 9.22 11.15 8.23
CA LEU A 28 9.69 9.80 7.89
C LEU A 28 11.22 9.69 7.79
N LYS A 29 11.94 10.80 7.67
CA LYS A 29 13.42 10.84 7.70
C LYS A 29 13.99 10.90 9.12
N SER A 30 13.17 11.18 10.14
CA SER A 30 13.62 11.33 11.53
C SER A 30 13.21 10.11 12.38
N PRO A 31 14.16 9.34 12.92
CA PRO A 31 13.84 8.17 13.77
C PRO A 31 12.99 8.51 15.00
N ARG A 32 13.17 9.71 15.56
CA ARG A 32 12.38 10.17 16.72
C ARG A 32 10.92 10.45 16.37
N LEU A 33 10.69 11.04 15.20
CA LEU A 33 9.34 11.34 14.71
C LEU A 33 8.62 10.08 14.25
N ILE A 34 9.33 9.15 13.60
CA ILE A 34 8.77 7.82 13.25
C ILE A 34 8.24 7.13 14.50
N LYS A 35 9.02 7.05 15.59
CA LYS A 35 8.56 6.44 16.86
C LYS A 35 7.33 7.11 17.45
N ARG A 36 7.19 8.43 17.32
CA ARG A 36 5.98 9.16 17.75
C ARG A 36 4.76 8.79 16.91
N LEU A 37 4.93 8.70 15.58
CA LEU A 37 3.88 8.29 14.66
C LEU A 37 3.47 6.83 14.89
N GLU A 38 4.43 5.93 15.09
CA GLU A 38 4.15 4.53 15.47
C GLU A 38 3.36 4.43 16.78
N SER A 39 3.71 5.24 17.77
CA SER A 39 2.98 5.30 19.05
C SER A 39 1.55 5.81 18.85
N ALA A 40 1.32 6.74 17.93
CA ALA A 40 -0.02 7.18 17.56
C ALA A 40 -0.80 6.07 16.88
N GLY A 41 -0.18 5.31 15.97
CA GLY A 41 -0.75 4.12 15.34
C GLY A 41 -1.16 3.06 16.36
N LYS A 42 -0.27 2.71 17.29
CA LYS A 42 -0.56 1.77 18.39
C LYS A 42 -1.72 2.22 19.26
N ARG A 43 -1.82 3.52 19.56
CA ARG A 43 -2.98 4.08 20.28
C ARG A 43 -4.28 3.94 19.51
N ASN A 44 -4.24 4.12 18.17
CA ASN A 44 -5.41 3.94 17.32
C ASN A 44 -5.89 2.47 17.34
N ILE A 45 -4.96 1.50 17.26
CA ILE A 45 -5.28 0.08 17.39
C ILE A 45 -5.95 -0.18 18.76
N ALA A 46 -5.35 0.31 19.85
CA ALA A 46 -5.87 0.11 21.21
C ALA A 46 -7.25 0.74 21.45
N ARG A 47 -7.58 1.81 20.74
CA ARG A 47 -8.93 2.41 20.78
C ARG A 47 -9.97 1.54 20.07
N GLY A 48 -9.60 0.92 18.95
CA GLY A 48 -10.49 0.10 18.15
C GLY A 48 -10.62 -1.34 18.65
N VAL A 49 -9.55 -1.91 19.22
CA VAL A 49 -9.47 -3.32 19.61
C VAL A 49 -9.21 -3.43 21.12
N LYS A 50 -10.17 -3.96 21.86
CA LYS A 50 -10.07 -4.12 23.32
C LYS A 50 -9.36 -5.40 23.72
N ASP A 51 -9.56 -6.48 22.95
CA ASP A 51 -8.89 -7.76 23.17
C ASP A 51 -7.36 -7.66 23.00
N PRO A 52 -6.57 -7.99 24.03
CA PRO A 52 -5.11 -7.93 23.95
C PRO A 52 -4.50 -8.90 22.94
N ALA A 53 -5.07 -10.08 22.77
CA ALA A 53 -4.57 -11.10 21.86
C ALA A 53 -4.77 -10.66 20.39
N LEU A 54 -5.96 -10.18 20.06
CA LEU A 54 -6.25 -9.61 18.74
C LEU A 54 -5.39 -8.35 18.48
N ARG A 55 -5.20 -7.51 19.49
CA ARG A 55 -4.35 -6.32 19.37
C ARG A 55 -2.90 -6.66 19.05
N ALA A 56 -2.34 -7.68 19.69
CA ALA A 56 -0.99 -8.16 19.41
C ALA A 56 -0.84 -8.63 17.96
N ARG A 57 -1.82 -9.37 17.46
CA ARG A 57 -1.86 -9.86 16.06
C ARG A 57 -2.00 -8.72 15.02
N LEU A 58 -2.70 -7.65 15.36
CA LEU A 58 -2.93 -6.52 14.46
C LEU A 58 -1.85 -5.44 14.55
N THR A 59 -0.95 -5.54 15.52
CA THR A 59 0.17 -4.60 15.65
C THR A 59 1.25 -4.96 14.64
N PRO A 60 1.63 -4.06 13.71
CA PRO A 60 2.69 -4.32 12.74
C PRO A 60 4.03 -4.60 13.43
N ASP A 61 4.79 -5.54 12.86
CA ASP A 61 6.16 -5.91 13.24
C ASP A 61 7.23 -5.19 12.39
N PHE A 62 6.80 -4.38 11.43
CA PHE A 62 7.66 -3.61 10.53
C PHE A 62 7.62 -2.11 10.85
N ALA A 63 8.69 -1.39 10.49
CA ALA A 63 8.79 0.05 10.69
C ALA A 63 7.79 0.83 9.84
N LEU A 64 7.31 1.95 10.38
CA LEU A 64 6.40 2.85 9.65
C LEU A 64 7.10 3.38 8.38
N GLY A 65 6.41 3.29 7.26
CA GLY A 65 6.93 3.67 5.94
C GLY A 65 7.44 2.52 5.09
N CYS A 66 7.71 1.33 5.67
CA CYS A 66 8.08 0.14 4.89
C CYS A 66 6.93 -0.42 4.05
N LYS A 67 5.70 -0.09 4.41
CA LYS A 67 4.48 -0.40 3.64
C LYS A 67 3.61 0.84 3.54
N ARG A 68 2.70 0.88 2.56
CA ARG A 68 1.77 2.00 2.39
C ARG A 68 0.93 2.22 3.64
N ILE A 69 0.81 3.48 4.05
CA ILE A 69 -0.04 3.87 5.16
C ILE A 69 -1.46 4.03 4.63
N LEU A 70 -2.39 3.25 5.17
CA LEU A 70 -3.82 3.37 4.89
C LEU A 70 -4.51 4.08 6.06
N MET A 71 -5.13 5.21 5.80
CA MET A 71 -5.83 6.00 6.81
C MET A 71 -7.26 5.50 6.96
N SER A 72 -7.65 5.06 8.17
CA SER A 72 -9.02 4.64 8.45
C SER A 72 -9.37 4.87 9.93
N ASN A 73 -10.57 5.39 10.16
CA ASN A 73 -11.14 5.56 11.49
C ASN A 73 -12.01 4.37 11.92
N THR A 74 -12.35 3.48 11.00
CA THR A 74 -13.32 2.39 11.22
C THR A 74 -12.68 1.00 11.15
N TRP A 75 -11.55 0.83 10.49
CA TRP A 75 -10.91 -0.46 10.22
C TRP A 75 -10.74 -1.32 11.47
N TYR A 76 -10.06 -0.83 12.50
CA TYR A 76 -9.81 -1.62 13.70
C TYR A 76 -11.07 -1.94 14.50
N ARG A 77 -12.09 -1.07 14.44
CA ARG A 77 -13.41 -1.35 15.05
C ARG A 77 -14.16 -2.43 14.28
N ALA A 78 -14.05 -2.43 12.95
CA ALA A 78 -14.64 -3.48 12.12
C ALA A 78 -14.00 -4.85 12.40
N LEU A 79 -12.69 -4.92 12.52
CA LEU A 79 -11.98 -6.16 12.85
C LEU A 79 -12.29 -6.70 14.26
N ALA A 80 -12.79 -5.87 15.15
CA ALA A 80 -13.19 -6.26 16.53
C ALA A 80 -14.67 -6.68 16.64
N GLN A 81 -15.42 -6.71 15.52
CA GLN A 81 -16.82 -7.12 15.56
C GLN A 81 -16.95 -8.63 15.77
N PRO A 82 -18.01 -9.11 16.45
CA PRO A 82 -18.20 -10.54 16.77
C PRO A 82 -18.34 -11.42 15.51
N ASN A 83 -18.77 -10.86 14.39
CA ASN A 83 -18.91 -11.55 13.11
C ASN A 83 -17.63 -11.55 12.27
N VAL A 84 -16.51 -11.03 12.79
CA VAL A 84 -15.22 -10.98 12.11
C VAL A 84 -14.21 -11.86 12.83
N GLN A 85 -13.60 -12.77 12.11
CA GLN A 85 -12.53 -13.61 12.60
C GLN A 85 -11.23 -13.32 11.86
N VAL A 86 -10.21 -12.88 12.60
CA VAL A 86 -8.85 -12.71 12.05
C VAL A 86 -8.12 -14.03 12.21
N VAL A 87 -7.69 -14.61 11.10
CA VAL A 87 -6.93 -15.87 11.04
C VAL A 87 -5.54 -15.62 10.45
N SER A 88 -4.65 -16.58 10.61
CA SER A 88 -3.33 -16.57 9.95
C SER A 88 -3.47 -16.89 8.46
N GLY A 89 -2.37 -16.91 7.72
CA GLY A 89 -2.40 -17.20 6.28
C GLY A 89 -3.13 -18.51 5.96
N ILE A 90 -3.90 -18.53 4.89
CA ILE A 90 -4.60 -19.73 4.43
C ILE A 90 -3.59 -20.64 3.74
N THR A 91 -3.57 -21.90 4.13
CA THR A 91 -2.71 -22.95 3.59
C THR A 91 -3.41 -23.88 2.63
N GLU A 92 -4.73 -24.08 2.82
CA GLU A 92 -5.49 -25.03 2.02
C GLU A 92 -6.95 -24.59 1.87
N ILE A 93 -7.55 -24.96 0.75
CA ILE A 93 -8.97 -24.77 0.43
C ILE A 93 -9.57 -26.14 0.12
N GLN A 94 -10.49 -26.61 0.94
CA GLN A 94 -11.18 -27.89 0.81
C GLN A 94 -12.69 -27.64 0.58
N GLY A 95 -13.10 -27.50 -0.67
CA GLY A 95 -14.48 -27.12 -0.99
C GLY A 95 -14.84 -25.75 -0.42
N LYS A 96 -15.77 -25.68 0.52
CA LYS A 96 -16.14 -24.44 1.23
C LYS A 96 -15.31 -24.18 2.49
N ARG A 97 -14.42 -25.08 2.86
CA ARG A 97 -13.63 -25.03 4.09
C ARG A 97 -12.26 -24.43 3.81
N LEU A 98 -11.92 -23.37 4.51
CA LEU A 98 -10.58 -22.80 4.53
C LEU A 98 -9.80 -23.31 5.73
N VAL A 99 -8.55 -23.69 5.52
CA VAL A 99 -7.62 -24.12 6.56
C VAL A 99 -6.54 -23.05 6.68
N SER A 100 -6.35 -22.51 7.88
CA SER A 100 -5.30 -21.52 8.15
C SER A 100 -4.06 -22.19 8.75
N SER A 101 -2.91 -21.51 8.64
CA SER A 101 -1.62 -22.01 9.13
C SER A 101 -1.56 -22.19 10.67
N ASP A 102 -2.49 -21.57 11.41
CA ASP A 102 -2.66 -21.77 12.86
C ASP A 102 -3.65 -22.90 13.20
N GLY A 103 -4.03 -23.74 12.22
CA GLY A 103 -4.90 -24.88 12.38
C GLY A 103 -6.38 -24.56 12.52
N LYS A 104 -6.78 -23.32 12.38
CA LYS A 104 -8.20 -22.94 12.39
C LYS A 104 -8.88 -23.26 11.07
N HIS A 105 -10.16 -23.51 11.15
CA HIS A 105 -11.01 -23.80 10.02
C HIS A 105 -12.15 -22.78 9.95
N CYS A 106 -12.45 -22.31 8.74
CA CYS A 106 -13.58 -21.43 8.46
C CYS A 106 -14.36 -21.98 7.27
N GLU A 107 -15.68 -22.07 7.39
CA GLU A 107 -16.55 -22.32 6.24
C GLU A 107 -16.97 -21.00 5.62
N VAL A 108 -16.88 -20.92 4.29
CA VAL A 108 -17.16 -19.69 3.54
C VAL A 108 -17.94 -20.01 2.27
N ASP A 109 -18.78 -19.08 1.84
CA ASP A 109 -19.51 -19.16 0.57
C ASP A 109 -18.81 -18.41 -0.55
N ALA A 110 -17.94 -17.44 -0.21
CA ALA A 110 -17.19 -16.66 -1.16
C ALA A 110 -15.77 -16.38 -0.64
N ILE A 111 -14.81 -16.37 -1.55
CA ILE A 111 -13.41 -16.01 -1.28
C ILE A 111 -13.06 -14.80 -2.13
N VAL A 112 -12.55 -13.74 -1.49
CA VAL A 112 -12.04 -12.55 -2.19
C VAL A 112 -10.52 -12.56 -2.11
N PHE A 113 -9.88 -12.80 -3.24
CA PHE A 113 -8.42 -12.74 -3.36
C PHE A 113 -7.98 -11.27 -3.53
N ALA A 114 -7.61 -10.63 -2.43
CA ALA A 114 -7.08 -9.27 -2.43
C ALA A 114 -5.55 -9.30 -2.22
N THR A 115 -4.86 -10.16 -2.94
CA THR A 115 -3.42 -10.47 -2.77
C THR A 115 -2.48 -9.39 -3.33
N GLY A 116 -3.01 -8.39 -4.05
CA GLY A 116 -2.24 -7.29 -4.63
C GLY A 116 -1.68 -7.62 -6.00
N PHE A 117 -0.70 -6.81 -6.42
CA PHE A 117 -0.03 -6.92 -7.72
C PHE A 117 1.47 -7.11 -7.54
N GLU A 118 2.10 -7.80 -8.48
CA GLU A 118 3.56 -7.88 -8.60
C GLU A 118 4.09 -6.56 -9.21
N VAL A 119 4.34 -5.60 -8.35
CA VAL A 119 4.74 -4.25 -8.78
C VAL A 119 6.22 -4.18 -9.18
N ALA A 120 7.08 -4.98 -8.51
CA ALA A 120 8.52 -4.98 -8.75
C ALA A 120 8.91 -5.71 -10.04
N ASP A 121 8.18 -6.77 -10.40
CA ASP A 121 8.38 -7.55 -11.62
C ASP A 121 7.02 -7.78 -12.31
N PRO A 122 6.48 -6.75 -12.99
CA PRO A 122 5.17 -6.84 -13.59
C PRO A 122 5.17 -7.87 -14.74
N PRO A 123 4.25 -8.85 -14.74
CA PRO A 123 4.21 -9.91 -15.76
C PRO A 123 4.11 -9.41 -17.20
N ILE A 124 3.57 -8.20 -17.41
CA ILE A 124 3.49 -7.55 -18.73
C ILE A 124 4.88 -7.30 -19.33
N ALA A 125 5.92 -7.09 -18.51
CA ALA A 125 7.27 -6.84 -18.97
C ALA A 125 7.86 -8.02 -19.76
N GLN A 126 7.37 -9.23 -19.56
CA GLN A 126 7.76 -10.41 -20.32
C GLN A 126 7.12 -10.48 -21.70
N ARG A 127 6.06 -9.70 -21.93
CA ARG A 127 5.31 -9.67 -23.20
C ARG A 127 5.65 -8.47 -24.08
N ILE A 128 6.31 -7.47 -23.53
CA ILE A 128 6.79 -6.30 -24.28
C ILE A 128 8.15 -6.64 -24.84
N VAL A 129 8.29 -6.55 -26.17
CA VAL A 129 9.53 -6.85 -26.89
C VAL A 129 10.04 -5.55 -27.51
N GLY A 130 11.30 -5.22 -27.25
CA GLY A 130 11.99 -4.07 -27.83
C GLY A 130 12.45 -4.28 -29.26
N VAL A 131 13.06 -3.26 -29.86
CA VAL A 131 13.58 -3.28 -31.25
C VAL A 131 14.66 -4.35 -31.43
N SER A 132 15.46 -4.62 -30.40
CA SER A 132 16.48 -5.67 -30.41
C SER A 132 15.94 -7.10 -30.32
N GLY A 133 14.63 -7.28 -30.19
CA GLY A 133 14.00 -8.58 -29.95
C GLY A 133 14.05 -9.07 -28.50
N LYS A 134 14.61 -8.30 -27.58
CA LYS A 134 14.64 -8.63 -26.15
C LYS A 134 13.36 -8.22 -25.46
N THR A 135 12.93 -9.00 -24.46
CA THR A 135 11.79 -8.59 -23.62
C THR A 135 12.18 -7.49 -22.65
N LEU A 136 11.22 -6.68 -22.25
CA LEU A 136 11.43 -5.62 -21.27
C LEU A 136 11.94 -6.17 -19.94
N ALA A 137 11.43 -7.32 -19.48
CA ALA A 137 11.93 -8.01 -18.31
C ALA A 137 13.42 -8.39 -18.45
N SER A 138 13.83 -8.86 -19.62
CA SER A 138 15.25 -9.17 -19.91
C SER A 138 16.13 -7.92 -19.91
N LEU A 139 15.63 -6.80 -20.44
CA LEU A 139 16.34 -5.50 -20.44
C LEU A 139 16.51 -4.94 -19.02
N TRP A 140 15.53 -5.14 -18.17
CA TRP A 140 15.58 -4.68 -16.78
C TRP A 140 16.48 -5.54 -15.87
N GLY A 141 16.73 -6.80 -16.22
CA GLY A 141 17.63 -7.68 -15.47
C GLY A 141 17.27 -7.85 -13.99
N GLY A 142 15.97 -7.85 -13.64
CA GLY A 142 15.45 -8.00 -12.28
C GLY A 142 15.25 -6.69 -11.52
N SER A 143 15.66 -5.53 -12.11
CA SER A 143 15.41 -4.22 -11.49
C SER A 143 14.82 -3.27 -12.53
N ALA A 144 13.53 -3.02 -12.43
CA ALA A 144 12.82 -2.14 -13.35
C ALA A 144 13.43 -0.72 -13.35
N SER A 145 13.75 -0.22 -14.55
CA SER A 145 14.33 1.12 -14.74
C SER A 145 13.73 1.80 -15.97
N ALA A 146 13.60 3.12 -15.89
CA ALA A 146 13.14 3.94 -17.00
C ALA A 146 13.74 5.35 -16.91
N TYR A 147 14.06 5.94 -18.06
CA TYR A 147 14.53 7.31 -18.13
C TYR A 147 13.41 8.27 -17.75
N TYR A 148 13.62 9.07 -16.70
CA TYR A 148 12.60 9.89 -16.05
C TYR A 148 11.34 9.10 -15.65
N GLY A 149 11.48 7.80 -15.34
CA GLY A 149 10.36 6.93 -15.00
C GLY A 149 9.34 6.69 -16.11
N THR A 150 9.65 7.08 -17.34
CA THR A 150 8.67 7.10 -18.45
C THR A 150 9.17 6.38 -19.69
N MET A 151 10.39 6.66 -20.14
CA MET A 151 10.93 6.09 -21.37
C MET A 151 11.83 4.89 -21.08
N VAL A 152 11.71 3.86 -21.89
CA VAL A 152 12.45 2.60 -21.72
C VAL A 152 13.43 2.42 -22.85
N GLN A 153 14.65 1.99 -22.51
CA GLN A 153 15.66 1.64 -23.48
C GLN A 153 15.13 0.56 -24.45
N ASP A 154 15.48 0.65 -25.71
CA ASP A 154 15.09 -0.30 -26.76
C ASP A 154 13.58 -0.33 -27.11
N CYS A 155 12.79 0.57 -26.52
CA CYS A 155 11.35 0.69 -26.78
C CYS A 155 11.00 2.15 -27.13
N PRO A 156 11.34 2.66 -28.36
CA PRO A 156 11.28 4.08 -28.69
C PRO A 156 9.88 4.69 -28.67
N ASN A 157 8.84 3.88 -28.81
CA ASN A 157 7.43 4.31 -28.85
C ASN A 157 6.66 3.88 -27.59
N LEU A 158 7.35 3.39 -26.56
CA LEU A 158 6.72 2.99 -25.30
C LEU A 158 6.94 4.07 -24.23
N PHE A 159 5.85 4.56 -23.69
CA PHE A 159 5.85 5.50 -22.59
C PHE A 159 5.10 4.88 -21.40
N LEU A 160 5.78 4.78 -20.25
CA LEU A 160 5.19 4.29 -19.02
C LEU A 160 4.57 5.47 -18.28
N THR A 161 3.27 5.44 -18.00
CA THR A 161 2.56 6.46 -17.21
C THR A 161 2.76 6.12 -15.77
N PHE A 162 3.23 5.62 -15.07
CA PHE A 162 3.54 5.21 -13.70
C PHE A 162 4.73 4.23 -13.70
N GLY A 163 5.79 4.66 -14.32
CA GLY A 163 6.96 3.82 -14.45
C GLY A 163 7.79 3.67 -13.19
N PRO A 164 8.89 2.93 -13.27
CA PRO A 164 9.78 2.66 -12.15
C PRO A 164 10.26 3.94 -11.46
N ASN A 165 10.36 3.90 -10.14
CA ASN A 165 10.84 4.99 -9.27
C ASN A 165 9.96 6.26 -9.23
N LEU A 166 8.76 6.24 -9.80
CA LEU A 166 7.80 7.35 -9.68
C LEU A 166 6.83 7.19 -8.49
N TYR A 167 6.96 6.15 -7.70
CA TYR A 167 6.14 5.96 -6.50
C TYR A 167 6.57 6.91 -5.40
N THR A 168 6.00 8.12 -5.38
CA THR A 168 6.24 9.10 -4.33
C THR A 168 5.02 9.25 -3.43
N PHE A 169 5.24 9.53 -2.15
CA PHE A 169 4.16 9.76 -1.19
C PHE A 169 3.47 11.12 -1.36
N SER A 170 4.12 12.10 -1.98
CA SER A 170 3.68 13.49 -1.86
C SER A 170 3.72 14.35 -3.13
N SER A 171 4.44 13.99 -4.16
CA SER A 171 4.73 14.93 -5.25
C SER A 171 4.12 14.59 -6.61
N ALA A 172 3.17 13.68 -6.67
CA ALA A 172 2.59 13.21 -7.93
C ALA A 172 1.28 13.94 -8.34
N PHE A 173 1.02 15.16 -7.80
CA PHE A 173 -0.19 15.92 -8.14
C PHE A 173 0.10 17.39 -8.38
#